data_b5d08a5b0f5cac53c56030f094961b47
#
_entry.id   b5d08a5b0f5cac53c56030f094961b47
#
_cell.length_a   1.000
_cell.length_b   1.000
_cell.length_c   1.000
_cell.angle_alpha   90.00
_cell.angle_beta   90.00
_cell.angle_gamma   90.00
#
_symmetry.space_group_name_H-M   'P 1'
#
loop_
_entity.id
_entity.type
_entity.pdbx_description
1 polymer ?
#
loop_
_entity_poly.entity_id
_entity_poly.type
_entity_poly.pdbx_seq_one_letter_code
_entity_poly.pdbx_strand_id
1 'polypeptide(L)'
;MLLVGVLWIVVMTYICYRGIEVSANFQKILLGIELVMLLVLSVTALVKVGNGTAPPGHLTPSISWLNPFHISNFSAFASGIILMVFIYWGWDTAVSVNEETKDKNKTPGRAAILSTFILLVTYALVIFSMQSFAGIKTTGNGLGNIHNAGDVLSIQGHLVFGTTPFGSFLTHLLLLMVLSSAAASTQTTILPTARTTLSMAVYKAIPSAFAKIHHRYLTPTVSTIAMGGISIAVYLLMHYSSNGIGVIGDAVIAIGLYIAFYYGLTGFACAWYYRRNLTSSARNLWMQGIIPFAGGLILWFLGGWSVWLDYDVATANDYTMWTVPWIHWQVGGAFVVAVIAALVGIAAYFYCKIRNPAFFKKQTLTRSTETLVPDPDT
;
A
#
# COMPACT_ATOMS: atom_id res chain seq x y z
N MET A 1 -20.20 13.73 -1.24
CA MET A 1 -18.99 12.88 -1.23
C MET A 1 -18.34 12.79 0.16
N LEU A 2 -18.10 13.89 0.87
CA LEU A 2 -17.44 13.90 2.18
C LEU A 2 -18.07 12.93 3.20
N LEU A 3 -19.38 13.02 3.42
CA LEU A 3 -20.10 12.15 4.37
C LEU A 3 -19.98 10.66 4.04
N VAL A 4 -19.96 10.30 2.76
CA VAL A 4 -19.80 8.92 2.32
C VAL A 4 -18.41 8.39 2.69
N GLY A 5 -17.35 9.18 2.47
CA GLY A 5 -15.99 8.80 2.85
C GLY A 5 -15.83 8.62 4.37
N VAL A 6 -16.36 9.56 5.16
CA VAL A 6 -16.35 9.45 6.63
C VAL A 6 -17.13 8.22 7.09
N LEU A 7 -18.34 8.01 6.59
CA LEU A 7 -19.15 6.83 6.91
C LEU A 7 -18.42 5.54 6.56
N TRP A 8 -17.75 5.52 5.41
CA TRP A 8 -16.94 4.39 4.97
C TRP A 8 -15.82 4.03 5.95
N ILE A 9 -15.04 5.04 6.37
CA ILE A 9 -13.97 4.83 7.37
C ILE A 9 -14.56 4.32 8.69
N VAL A 10 -15.70 4.87 9.14
CA VAL A 10 -16.37 4.42 10.35
C VAL A 10 -16.80 2.96 10.26
N VAL A 11 -17.44 2.56 9.15
CA VAL A 11 -17.89 1.18 8.92
C VAL A 11 -16.68 0.21 8.90
N MET A 12 -15.60 0.56 8.17
CA MET A 12 -14.42 -0.29 8.12
C MET A 12 -13.71 -0.38 9.47
N THR A 13 -13.63 0.73 10.22
CA THR A 13 -13.11 0.73 11.59
C THR A 13 -13.93 -0.17 12.51
N TYR A 14 -15.25 -0.14 12.38
CA TYR A 14 -16.14 -1.00 13.15
C TYR A 14 -15.95 -2.49 12.81
N ILE A 15 -15.79 -2.83 11.52
CA ILE A 15 -15.49 -4.21 11.09
C ILE A 15 -14.17 -4.70 11.70
N CYS A 16 -13.12 -3.87 11.67
CA CYS A 16 -11.84 -4.19 12.31
C CYS A 16 -11.95 -4.35 13.83
N TYR A 17 -12.83 -3.55 14.45
CA TYR A 17 -13.11 -3.62 15.89
C TYR A 17 -13.81 -4.93 16.30
N ARG A 18 -14.71 -5.46 15.45
CA ARG A 18 -15.46 -6.69 15.71
C ARG A 18 -14.63 -7.98 15.70
N GLY A 19 -13.40 -7.92 15.23
CA GLY A 19 -12.45 -9.03 15.29
C GLY A 19 -11.93 -9.52 13.95
N ILE A 20 -10.86 -10.31 14.01
CA ILE A 20 -10.14 -10.76 12.81
C ILE A 20 -10.95 -11.74 11.96
N GLU A 21 -11.79 -12.59 12.57
CA GLU A 21 -12.57 -13.59 11.82
C GLU A 21 -13.61 -12.92 10.90
N VAL A 22 -14.34 -11.93 11.44
CA VAL A 22 -15.31 -11.13 10.67
C VAL A 22 -14.58 -10.39 9.54
N SER A 23 -13.48 -9.77 9.89
CA SER A 23 -12.61 -9.03 8.98
C SER A 23 -12.07 -9.93 7.86
N ALA A 24 -11.53 -11.11 8.20
CA ALA A 24 -10.95 -12.03 7.22
C ALA A 24 -12.00 -12.66 6.29
N ASN A 25 -13.19 -12.98 6.78
CA ASN A 25 -14.25 -13.53 5.93
C ASN A 25 -14.80 -12.48 4.96
N PHE A 26 -14.97 -11.24 5.41
CA PHE A 26 -15.34 -10.13 4.56
C PHE A 26 -14.29 -9.92 3.46
N GLN A 27 -13.02 -9.90 3.83
CA GLN A 27 -11.89 -9.73 2.92
C GLN A 27 -11.82 -10.82 1.84
N LYS A 28 -12.10 -12.09 2.17
CA LYS A 28 -12.12 -13.19 1.18
C LYS A 28 -13.15 -12.96 0.07
N ILE A 29 -14.33 -12.45 0.43
CA ILE A 29 -15.39 -12.16 -0.54
C ILE A 29 -14.97 -11.01 -1.44
N LEU A 30 -14.47 -9.90 -0.85
CA LEU A 30 -14.04 -8.73 -1.61
C LEU A 30 -12.92 -9.07 -2.58
N LEU A 31 -11.88 -9.76 -2.11
CA LEU A 31 -10.76 -10.20 -2.94
C LEU A 31 -11.20 -11.15 -4.06
N GLY A 32 -12.14 -12.06 -3.77
CA GLY A 32 -12.70 -12.96 -4.78
C GLY A 32 -13.37 -12.20 -5.93
N ILE A 33 -14.20 -11.21 -5.62
CA ILE A 33 -14.85 -10.34 -6.60
C ILE A 33 -13.79 -9.58 -7.42
N GLU A 34 -12.80 -9.01 -6.74
CA GLU A 34 -11.72 -8.24 -7.37
C GLU A 34 -10.94 -9.07 -8.39
N LEU A 35 -10.43 -10.22 -7.99
CA LEU A 35 -9.66 -11.10 -8.87
C LEU A 35 -10.46 -11.59 -10.08
N VAL A 36 -11.73 -11.97 -9.86
CA VAL A 36 -12.60 -12.42 -10.96
C VAL A 36 -12.88 -11.30 -11.95
N MET A 37 -13.19 -10.10 -11.47
CA MET A 37 -13.49 -8.97 -12.35
C MET A 37 -12.26 -8.50 -13.13
N LEU A 38 -11.09 -8.46 -12.51
CA LEU A 38 -9.84 -8.13 -13.19
C LEU A 38 -9.47 -9.19 -14.26
N LEU A 39 -9.70 -10.46 -13.98
CA LEU A 39 -9.51 -11.55 -14.94
C LEU A 39 -10.47 -11.40 -16.13
N VAL A 40 -11.76 -11.17 -15.88
CA VAL A 40 -12.77 -10.99 -16.94
C VAL A 40 -12.44 -9.78 -17.80
N LEU A 41 -12.07 -8.64 -17.19
CA LEU A 41 -11.64 -7.44 -17.91
C LEU A 41 -10.43 -7.73 -18.80
N SER A 42 -9.39 -8.36 -18.25
CA SER A 42 -8.14 -8.62 -18.95
C SER A 42 -8.31 -9.60 -20.12
N VAL A 43 -9.02 -10.70 -19.89
CA VAL A 43 -9.28 -11.70 -20.95
C VAL A 43 -10.13 -11.10 -22.06
N THR A 44 -11.19 -10.36 -21.73
CA THR A 44 -12.05 -9.71 -22.74
C THR A 44 -11.26 -8.69 -23.56
N ALA A 45 -10.40 -7.89 -22.93
CA ALA A 45 -9.55 -6.93 -23.61
C ALA A 45 -8.58 -7.62 -24.59
N LEU A 46 -7.89 -8.68 -24.18
CA LEU A 46 -6.97 -9.44 -25.02
C LEU A 46 -7.68 -10.13 -26.19
N VAL A 47 -8.88 -10.68 -25.95
CA VAL A 47 -9.70 -11.27 -27.02
C VAL A 47 -10.07 -10.22 -28.05
N LYS A 48 -10.45 -9.00 -27.66
CA LYS A 48 -10.74 -7.91 -28.57
C LYS A 48 -9.53 -7.44 -29.37
N VAL A 49 -8.34 -7.42 -28.75
CA VAL A 49 -7.09 -7.14 -29.46
C VAL A 49 -6.82 -8.22 -30.50
N GLY A 50 -6.93 -9.50 -30.14
CA GLY A 50 -6.72 -10.62 -31.04
C GLY A 50 -7.71 -10.67 -32.21
N ASN A 51 -8.96 -10.29 -32.01
CA ASN A 51 -10.02 -10.25 -33.01
C ASN A 51 -10.03 -8.94 -33.84
N GLY A 52 -9.11 -8.00 -33.61
CA GLY A 52 -9.06 -6.72 -34.33
C GLY A 52 -10.23 -5.76 -34.00
N THR A 53 -10.96 -5.98 -32.87
CA THR A 53 -12.08 -5.15 -32.44
C THR A 53 -11.70 -4.18 -31.34
N ALA A 54 -10.41 -4.05 -31.02
CA ALA A 54 -9.88 -3.09 -30.08
C ALA A 54 -9.95 -1.66 -30.65
N PRO A 55 -10.01 -0.61 -29.78
CA PRO A 55 -10.11 0.76 -30.21
C PRO A 55 -8.86 1.22 -30.99
N PRO A 56 -8.97 2.30 -31.81
CA PRO A 56 -7.81 2.86 -32.50
C PRO A 56 -6.71 3.27 -31.53
N GLY A 57 -5.50 2.83 -31.79
CA GLY A 57 -4.34 3.09 -30.93
C GLY A 57 -3.97 1.92 -30.02
N HIS A 58 -4.69 0.80 -30.11
CA HIS A 58 -4.28 -0.45 -29.48
C HIS A 58 -2.87 -0.87 -29.93
N LEU A 59 -2.20 -1.67 -29.09
CA LEU A 59 -0.86 -2.18 -29.36
C LEU A 59 -0.89 -3.71 -29.39
N THR A 60 -0.18 -4.30 -30.34
CA THR A 60 0.01 -5.75 -30.32
C THR A 60 0.93 -6.13 -29.16
N PRO A 61 0.55 -7.12 -28.33
CA PRO A 61 1.40 -7.60 -27.26
C PRO A 61 2.78 -8.00 -27.77
N SER A 62 3.83 -7.52 -27.10
CA SER A 62 5.20 -7.83 -27.47
C SER A 62 6.05 -8.18 -26.24
N ILE A 63 6.86 -9.22 -26.38
CA ILE A 63 7.85 -9.60 -25.36
C ILE A 63 8.92 -8.51 -25.15
N SER A 64 9.12 -7.65 -26.16
CA SER A 64 10.04 -6.51 -26.05
C SER A 64 9.68 -5.52 -24.94
N TRP A 65 8.41 -5.49 -24.49
CA TRP A 65 7.98 -4.67 -23.36
C TRP A 65 8.63 -5.08 -22.02
N LEU A 66 9.10 -6.32 -21.93
CA LEU A 66 9.79 -6.83 -20.75
C LEU A 66 11.30 -6.58 -20.79
N ASN A 67 11.81 -5.94 -21.84
CA ASN A 67 13.24 -5.66 -21.98
C ASN A 67 13.62 -4.39 -21.22
N PRO A 68 14.36 -4.48 -20.10
CA PRO A 68 14.74 -3.32 -19.29
C PRO A 68 15.74 -2.40 -20.01
N PHE A 69 16.41 -2.87 -21.08
CA PHE A 69 17.35 -2.07 -21.84
C PHE A 69 16.68 -1.11 -22.85
N HIS A 70 15.35 -1.18 -23.00
CA HIS A 70 14.58 -0.22 -23.79
C HIS A 70 14.12 1.01 -23.00
N ILE A 71 14.52 1.12 -21.72
CA ILE A 71 14.18 2.26 -20.88
C ILE A 71 15.00 3.48 -21.34
N SER A 72 14.35 4.42 -22.00
CA SER A 72 14.97 5.63 -22.52
C SER A 72 15.10 6.75 -21.49
N ASN A 73 14.26 6.73 -20.45
CA ASN A 73 14.21 7.75 -19.39
C ASN A 73 14.25 7.08 -18.00
N PHE A 74 15.42 7.12 -17.37
CA PHE A 74 15.61 6.53 -16.06
C PHE A 74 14.79 7.21 -14.96
N SER A 75 14.58 8.52 -15.04
CA SER A 75 13.76 9.25 -14.04
C SER A 75 12.30 8.82 -14.08
N ALA A 76 11.70 8.69 -15.28
CA ALA A 76 10.35 8.18 -15.44
C ALA A 76 10.22 6.72 -14.96
N PHE A 77 11.25 5.90 -15.18
CA PHE A 77 11.32 4.54 -14.67
C PHE A 77 11.38 4.51 -13.14
N ALA A 78 12.22 5.33 -12.51
CA ALA A 78 12.35 5.40 -11.06
C ALA A 78 11.04 5.85 -10.39
N SER A 79 10.38 6.89 -10.92
CA SER A 79 9.06 7.35 -10.43
C SER A 79 8.00 6.24 -10.59
N GLY A 80 8.00 5.53 -11.72
CA GLY A 80 7.10 4.38 -11.93
C GLY A 80 7.35 3.26 -10.92
N ILE A 81 8.61 2.98 -10.57
CA ILE A 81 8.93 1.95 -9.55
C ILE A 81 8.43 2.35 -8.16
N ILE A 82 8.51 3.61 -7.76
CA ILE A 82 7.99 4.04 -6.46
C ILE A 82 6.47 3.82 -6.37
N LEU A 83 5.72 4.09 -7.44
CA LEU A 83 4.31 3.72 -7.52
C LEU A 83 4.10 2.20 -7.45
N MET A 84 4.97 1.41 -8.11
CA MET A 84 4.92 -0.05 -8.00
C MET A 84 5.20 -0.53 -6.58
N VAL A 85 6.17 0.05 -5.88
CA VAL A 85 6.44 -0.25 -4.46
C VAL A 85 5.20 0.00 -3.62
N PHE A 86 4.46 1.08 -3.87
CA PHE A 86 3.20 1.35 -3.18
C PHE A 86 2.14 0.28 -3.46
N ILE A 87 1.91 -0.13 -4.71
CA ILE A 87 0.87 -1.11 -5.04
C ILE A 87 1.23 -2.55 -4.63
N TYR A 88 2.52 -2.86 -4.41
CA TYR A 88 2.98 -4.14 -3.83
C TYR A 88 3.07 -4.11 -2.30
N TRP A 89 2.70 -3.01 -1.67
CA TRP A 89 2.66 -2.91 -0.21
C TRP A 89 1.56 -3.80 0.38
N GLY A 90 1.85 -4.45 1.50
CA GLY A 90 0.84 -5.15 2.28
C GLY A 90 1.15 -6.61 2.61
N TRP A 91 2.22 -7.23 2.07
CA TRP A 91 2.61 -8.58 2.46
C TRP A 91 2.97 -8.69 3.95
N ASP A 92 3.42 -7.61 4.54
CA ASP A 92 3.75 -7.46 5.96
C ASP A 92 2.51 -7.50 6.87
N THR A 93 1.31 -7.28 6.34
CA THR A 93 0.05 -7.51 7.05
C THR A 93 -0.06 -8.95 7.55
N ALA A 94 0.38 -9.93 6.76
CA ALA A 94 0.40 -11.34 7.16
C ALA A 94 1.30 -11.59 8.39
N VAL A 95 2.39 -10.82 8.52
CA VAL A 95 3.30 -10.90 9.67
C VAL A 95 2.74 -10.12 10.87
N SER A 96 2.06 -9.01 10.64
CA SER A 96 1.45 -8.18 11.71
C SER A 96 0.33 -8.90 12.47
N VAL A 97 -0.32 -9.89 11.84
CA VAL A 97 -1.36 -10.74 12.47
C VAL A 97 -0.85 -12.12 12.89
N ASN A 98 0.46 -12.29 12.98
CA ASN A 98 1.08 -13.57 13.30
C ASN A 98 0.60 -14.16 14.64
N GLU A 99 0.37 -13.33 15.65
CA GLU A 99 -0.09 -13.77 16.97
C GLU A 99 -1.47 -14.42 16.93
N GLU A 100 -2.30 -14.07 15.96
CA GLU A 100 -3.65 -14.61 15.74
C GLU A 100 -3.67 -15.79 14.75
N THR A 101 -2.49 -16.22 14.27
CA THR A 101 -2.34 -17.31 13.29
C THR A 101 -2.08 -18.65 13.97
N LYS A 102 -2.81 -19.72 13.57
CA LYS A 102 -2.69 -21.07 14.19
C LYS A 102 -1.28 -21.66 14.06
N ASP A 103 -0.61 -21.52 12.90
CA ASP A 103 0.77 -21.96 12.68
C ASP A 103 1.66 -20.75 12.42
N LYS A 104 2.13 -20.13 13.50
CA LYS A 104 2.94 -18.90 13.50
C LYS A 104 4.26 -19.03 12.76
N ASN A 105 4.80 -20.24 12.68
CA ASN A 105 6.12 -20.47 12.11
C ASN A 105 6.12 -20.63 10.58
N LYS A 106 4.98 -20.99 9.99
CA LYS A 106 4.91 -21.32 8.56
C LYS A 106 3.90 -20.47 7.80
N THR A 107 2.69 -20.30 8.36
CA THR A 107 1.57 -19.69 7.64
C THR A 107 1.83 -18.24 7.22
N PRO A 108 2.35 -17.33 8.07
CA PRO A 108 2.57 -15.94 7.67
C PRO A 108 3.58 -15.79 6.53
N GLY A 109 4.70 -16.53 6.61
CA GLY A 109 5.71 -16.49 5.55
C GLY A 109 5.21 -17.05 4.22
N ARG A 110 4.43 -18.15 4.25
CA ARG A 110 3.81 -18.71 3.04
C ARG A 110 2.74 -17.78 2.48
N ALA A 111 1.93 -17.17 3.33
CA ALA A 111 0.92 -16.21 2.91
C ALA A 111 1.56 -14.99 2.24
N ALA A 112 2.63 -14.45 2.80
CA ALA A 112 3.37 -13.31 2.22
C ALA A 112 3.93 -13.65 0.83
N ILE A 113 4.58 -14.82 0.67
CA ILE A 113 5.13 -15.24 -0.63
C ILE A 113 4.01 -15.47 -1.65
N LEU A 114 2.97 -16.20 -1.27
CA LEU A 114 1.86 -16.54 -2.17
C LEU A 114 1.09 -15.29 -2.60
N SER A 115 0.79 -14.38 -1.68
CA SER A 115 0.10 -13.12 -2.00
C SER A 115 0.92 -12.26 -2.96
N THR A 116 2.23 -12.12 -2.73
CA THR A 116 3.11 -11.36 -3.63
C THR A 116 3.15 -11.99 -5.03
N PHE A 117 3.19 -13.33 -5.13
CA PHE A 117 3.16 -14.01 -6.42
C PHE A 117 1.83 -13.85 -7.16
N ILE A 118 0.69 -13.97 -6.45
CA ILE A 118 -0.65 -13.74 -7.02
C ILE A 118 -0.76 -12.31 -7.52
N LEU A 119 -0.32 -11.33 -6.73
CA LEU A 119 -0.32 -9.92 -7.14
C LEU A 119 0.55 -9.69 -8.37
N LEU A 120 1.77 -10.28 -8.43
CA LEU A 120 2.65 -10.16 -9.59
C LEU A 120 1.95 -10.63 -10.87
N VAL A 121 1.33 -11.80 -10.83
CA VAL A 121 0.63 -12.38 -11.99
C VAL A 121 -0.58 -11.52 -12.37
N THR A 122 -1.38 -11.10 -11.38
CA THR A 122 -2.58 -10.28 -11.61
C THR A 122 -2.21 -8.92 -12.21
N TYR A 123 -1.24 -8.22 -11.64
CA TYR A 123 -0.81 -6.90 -12.14
C TYR A 123 -0.17 -7.01 -13.52
N ALA A 124 0.69 -8.01 -13.74
CA ALA A 124 1.26 -8.24 -15.06
C ALA A 124 0.17 -8.49 -16.12
N LEU A 125 -0.83 -9.32 -15.81
CA LEU A 125 -1.95 -9.60 -16.69
C LEU A 125 -2.77 -8.35 -17.01
N VAL A 126 -3.16 -7.57 -15.99
CA VAL A 126 -3.96 -6.35 -16.15
C VAL A 126 -3.19 -5.29 -16.92
N ILE A 127 -1.93 -5.01 -16.55
CA ILE A 127 -1.11 -4.02 -17.22
C ILE A 127 -0.92 -4.41 -18.71
N PHE A 128 -0.57 -5.66 -18.96
CA PHE A 128 -0.32 -6.15 -20.31
C PHE A 128 -1.57 -6.10 -21.19
N SER A 129 -2.72 -6.49 -20.64
CA SER A 129 -4.00 -6.45 -21.34
C SER A 129 -4.49 -5.04 -21.61
N MET A 130 -4.42 -4.15 -20.60
CA MET A 130 -4.87 -2.77 -20.74
C MET A 130 -3.94 -1.95 -21.65
N GLN A 131 -2.63 -2.13 -21.54
CA GLN A 131 -1.66 -1.50 -22.44
C GLN A 131 -1.87 -1.95 -23.89
N SER A 132 -2.16 -3.24 -24.11
CA SER A 132 -2.48 -3.76 -25.44
C SER A 132 -3.77 -3.15 -25.98
N PHE A 133 -4.81 -3.10 -25.17
CA PHE A 133 -6.15 -2.70 -25.59
C PHE A 133 -6.29 -1.18 -25.83
N ALA A 134 -5.86 -0.37 -24.85
CA ALA A 134 -6.02 1.08 -24.88
C ALA A 134 -4.81 1.81 -25.46
N GLY A 135 -3.63 1.18 -25.48
CA GLY A 135 -2.36 1.82 -25.83
C GLY A 135 -1.92 2.85 -24.79
N ILE A 136 -0.75 3.46 -25.04
CA ILE A 136 -0.09 4.41 -24.12
C ILE A 136 -0.20 5.88 -24.53
N LYS A 137 -1.05 6.20 -25.53
CA LYS A 137 -1.21 7.57 -26.04
C LYS A 137 -1.71 8.51 -24.94
N THR A 138 -1.28 9.76 -25.01
CA THR A 138 -1.71 10.85 -24.12
C THR A 138 -3.02 11.53 -24.55
N THR A 139 -3.66 11.02 -25.58
CA THR A 139 -4.91 11.54 -26.12
C THR A 139 -5.96 10.45 -26.31
N GLY A 140 -7.23 10.83 -26.39
CA GLY A 140 -8.35 9.90 -26.56
C GLY A 140 -8.47 8.92 -25.41
N ASN A 141 -8.60 7.63 -25.70
CA ASN A 141 -8.80 6.58 -24.70
C ASN A 141 -7.49 5.94 -24.22
N GLY A 142 -6.33 6.48 -24.61
CA GLY A 142 -5.03 5.97 -24.21
C GLY A 142 -4.78 6.12 -22.70
N LEU A 143 -4.01 5.16 -22.15
CA LEU A 143 -3.69 5.13 -20.71
C LEU A 143 -2.84 6.32 -20.25
N GLY A 144 -2.10 6.97 -21.16
CA GLY A 144 -1.33 8.19 -20.85
C GLY A 144 -2.15 9.47 -20.85
N ASN A 145 -3.45 9.42 -21.15
CA ASN A 145 -4.30 10.63 -21.14
C ASN A 145 -4.67 11.03 -19.71
N ILE A 146 -4.10 12.15 -19.26
CA ILE A 146 -4.32 12.68 -17.90
C ILE A 146 -5.79 13.01 -17.61
N HIS A 147 -6.58 13.36 -18.62
CA HIS A 147 -8.00 13.61 -18.44
C HIS A 147 -8.81 12.36 -18.06
N ASN A 148 -8.28 11.18 -18.35
CA ASN A 148 -8.89 9.90 -17.99
C ASN A 148 -8.39 9.38 -16.63
N ALA A 149 -7.38 9.99 -16.03
CA ALA A 149 -6.72 9.48 -14.83
C ALA A 149 -7.66 9.36 -13.61
N GLY A 150 -8.69 10.21 -13.53
CA GLY A 150 -9.66 10.18 -12.43
C GLY A 150 -10.67 9.01 -12.49
N ASP A 151 -10.87 8.37 -13.64
CA ASP A 151 -11.87 7.31 -13.83
C ASP A 151 -11.48 6.30 -14.93
N VAL A 152 -10.25 5.83 -14.88
CA VAL A 152 -9.67 4.92 -15.90
C VAL A 152 -10.51 3.65 -16.07
N LEU A 153 -10.95 3.04 -14.95
CA LEU A 153 -11.64 1.75 -15.01
C LEU A 153 -13.05 1.86 -15.56
N SER A 154 -13.78 2.95 -15.33
CA SER A 154 -15.09 3.19 -15.96
C SER A 154 -14.94 3.33 -17.47
N ILE A 155 -14.00 4.18 -17.92
CA ILE A 155 -13.77 4.42 -19.35
C ILE A 155 -13.34 3.13 -20.04
N GLN A 156 -12.35 2.42 -19.49
CA GLN A 156 -11.87 1.18 -20.07
C GLN A 156 -12.92 0.06 -19.99
N GLY A 157 -13.71 0.00 -18.92
CA GLY A 157 -14.82 -0.93 -18.76
C GLY A 157 -15.86 -0.78 -19.87
N HIS A 158 -16.30 0.44 -20.15
CA HIS A 158 -17.22 0.71 -21.26
C HIS A 158 -16.65 0.34 -22.62
N LEU A 159 -15.37 0.59 -22.86
CA LEU A 159 -14.70 0.22 -24.10
C LEU A 159 -14.53 -1.30 -24.25
N VAL A 160 -14.19 -1.98 -23.17
CA VAL A 160 -13.94 -3.43 -23.15
C VAL A 160 -15.27 -4.20 -23.22
N PHE A 161 -16.27 -3.84 -22.42
CA PHE A 161 -17.52 -4.60 -22.33
C PHE A 161 -18.60 -4.09 -23.31
N GLY A 162 -18.46 -2.85 -23.81
CA GLY A 162 -19.43 -2.23 -24.71
C GLY A 162 -20.65 -1.66 -24.00
N THR A 163 -21.59 -1.13 -24.78
CA THR A 163 -22.80 -0.43 -24.31
C THR A 163 -24.06 -1.28 -24.32
N THR A 164 -23.96 -2.57 -24.59
CA THR A 164 -25.11 -3.49 -24.49
C THR A 164 -25.56 -3.59 -23.02
N PRO A 165 -26.82 -3.98 -22.74
CA PRO A 165 -27.29 -4.14 -21.37
C PRO A 165 -26.38 -5.04 -20.53
N PHE A 166 -25.87 -6.12 -21.10
CA PHE A 166 -24.91 -7.03 -20.44
C PHE A 166 -23.54 -6.38 -20.26
N GLY A 167 -23.04 -5.65 -21.26
CA GLY A 167 -21.76 -4.92 -21.17
C GLY A 167 -21.82 -3.81 -20.09
N SER A 168 -22.91 -3.07 -20.05
CA SER A 168 -23.15 -2.08 -19.00
C SER A 168 -23.23 -2.71 -17.61
N PHE A 169 -23.87 -3.87 -17.46
CA PHE A 169 -23.89 -4.62 -16.22
C PHE A 169 -22.48 -5.02 -15.77
N LEU A 170 -21.63 -5.52 -16.67
CA LEU A 170 -20.22 -5.86 -16.34
C LEU A 170 -19.41 -4.62 -15.96
N THR A 171 -19.65 -3.47 -16.61
CA THR A 171 -18.99 -2.22 -16.22
C THR A 171 -19.40 -1.77 -14.82
N HIS A 172 -20.69 -1.89 -14.46
CA HIS A 172 -21.13 -1.60 -13.10
C HIS A 172 -20.54 -2.57 -12.06
N LEU A 173 -20.40 -3.86 -12.40
CA LEU A 173 -19.70 -4.80 -11.53
C LEU A 173 -18.21 -4.44 -11.37
N LEU A 174 -17.55 -3.97 -12.42
CA LEU A 174 -16.18 -3.47 -12.35
C LEU A 174 -16.07 -2.26 -11.40
N LEU A 175 -17.01 -1.32 -11.46
CA LEU A 175 -17.04 -0.17 -10.54
C LEU A 175 -17.35 -0.58 -9.09
N LEU A 176 -18.24 -1.56 -8.89
CA LEU A 176 -18.47 -2.18 -7.58
C LEU A 176 -17.21 -2.85 -7.04
N MET A 177 -16.42 -3.49 -7.90
CA MET A 177 -15.13 -4.05 -7.53
C MET A 177 -14.17 -2.97 -7.03
N VAL A 178 -14.09 -1.79 -7.68
CA VAL A 178 -13.27 -0.66 -7.20
C VAL A 178 -13.69 -0.24 -5.79
N LEU A 179 -15.00 -0.16 -5.54
CA LEU A 179 -15.53 0.17 -4.22
C LEU A 179 -15.18 -0.90 -3.19
N SER A 180 -15.27 -2.18 -3.56
CA SER A 180 -14.89 -3.29 -2.68
C SER A 180 -13.39 -3.32 -2.39
N SER A 181 -12.55 -3.00 -3.38
CA SER A 181 -11.10 -2.85 -3.22
C SER A 181 -10.74 -1.72 -2.26
N ALA A 182 -11.43 -0.57 -2.36
CA ALA A 182 -11.26 0.53 -1.40
C ALA A 182 -11.62 0.11 0.04
N ALA A 183 -12.69 -0.69 0.22
CA ALA A 183 -13.05 -1.26 1.50
C ALA A 183 -11.95 -2.19 2.05
N ALA A 184 -11.49 -3.10 1.21
CA ALA A 184 -10.44 -4.04 1.52
C ALA A 184 -9.15 -3.32 1.95
N SER A 185 -8.73 -2.31 1.19
CA SER A 185 -7.52 -1.52 1.48
C SER A 185 -7.64 -0.74 2.79
N THR A 186 -8.78 -0.10 3.05
CA THR A 186 -9.03 0.60 4.32
C THR A 186 -8.90 -0.35 5.51
N GLN A 187 -9.47 -1.54 5.40
CA GLN A 187 -9.44 -2.56 6.44
C GLN A 187 -8.02 -3.09 6.68
N THR A 188 -7.29 -3.41 5.61
CA THR A 188 -5.91 -3.94 5.69
C THR A 188 -4.90 -2.88 6.10
N THR A 189 -5.28 -1.62 6.17
CA THR A 189 -4.47 -0.55 6.75
C THR A 189 -4.76 -0.36 8.24
N ILE A 190 -6.03 -0.30 8.64
CA ILE A 190 -6.44 -0.09 10.04
C ILE A 190 -6.00 -1.28 10.91
N LEU A 191 -6.23 -2.50 10.44
CA LEU A 191 -6.04 -3.72 11.22
C LEU A 191 -4.58 -3.95 11.65
N PRO A 192 -3.56 -3.97 10.75
CA PRO A 192 -2.18 -4.19 11.15
C PRO A 192 -1.61 -2.99 11.92
N THR A 193 -2.00 -1.76 11.57
CA THR A 193 -1.54 -0.56 12.29
C THR A 193 -2.02 -0.56 13.73
N ALA A 194 -3.27 -0.96 14.00
CA ALA A 194 -3.79 -1.09 15.35
C ALA A 194 -3.02 -2.15 16.16
N ARG A 195 -2.59 -3.25 15.54
CA ARG A 195 -1.80 -4.30 16.20
C ARG A 195 -0.36 -3.89 16.43
N THR A 196 0.25 -3.20 15.49
CA THR A 196 1.59 -2.61 15.67
C THR A 196 1.57 -1.60 16.84
N THR A 197 0.54 -0.77 16.91
CA THR A 197 0.35 0.19 18.00
C THR A 197 0.15 -0.53 19.35
N LEU A 198 -0.64 -1.61 19.39
CA LEU A 198 -0.77 -2.48 20.55
C LEU A 198 0.59 -3.03 20.99
N SER A 199 1.36 -3.60 20.08
CA SER A 199 2.69 -4.14 20.35
C SER A 199 3.61 -3.07 20.94
N MET A 200 3.64 -1.87 20.34
CA MET A 200 4.43 -0.75 20.86
C MET A 200 4.03 -0.37 22.30
N ALA A 201 2.73 -0.40 22.62
CA ALA A 201 2.24 -0.11 23.97
C ALA A 201 2.59 -1.20 24.99
N VAL A 202 2.48 -2.47 24.59
CA VAL A 202 2.89 -3.63 25.39
C VAL A 202 4.38 -3.56 25.73
N TYR A 203 5.22 -3.18 24.75
CA TYR A 203 6.65 -2.94 24.97
C TYR A 203 6.96 -1.60 25.65
N LYS A 204 5.96 -0.86 26.12
CA LYS A 204 6.11 0.42 26.84
C LYS A 204 6.76 1.54 26.00
N ALA A 205 6.69 1.46 24.67
CA ALA A 205 7.19 2.49 23.79
C ALA A 205 6.25 3.69 23.66
N ILE A 206 4.93 3.45 23.80
CA ILE A 206 3.86 4.44 23.76
C ILE A 206 2.94 4.28 24.99
N PRO A 207 1.97 5.18 25.24
CA PRO A 207 1.11 5.09 26.41
C PRO A 207 0.37 3.76 26.55
N SER A 208 0.28 3.24 27.76
CA SER A 208 -0.36 1.96 28.09
C SER A 208 -1.84 1.87 27.72
N ALA A 209 -2.53 2.99 27.53
CA ALA A 209 -3.91 3.01 27.06
C ALA A 209 -4.10 2.27 25.74
N PHE A 210 -3.09 2.27 24.86
CA PHE A 210 -3.10 1.55 23.58
C PHE A 210 -2.91 0.04 23.73
N ALA A 211 -2.54 -0.46 24.91
CA ALA A 211 -2.43 -1.88 25.21
C ALA A 211 -3.77 -2.53 25.62
N LYS A 212 -4.86 -1.77 25.73
CA LYS A 212 -6.17 -2.28 26.13
C LYS A 212 -6.78 -3.16 25.03
N ILE A 213 -7.11 -4.40 25.42
CA ILE A 213 -7.75 -5.39 24.55
C ILE A 213 -9.24 -5.53 24.98
N HIS A 214 -10.14 -5.62 24.03
CA HIS A 214 -11.56 -5.81 24.30
C HIS A 214 -11.84 -7.24 24.78
N HIS A 215 -12.51 -7.41 25.91
CA HIS A 215 -12.76 -8.72 26.53
C HIS A 215 -13.52 -9.70 25.62
N ARG A 216 -14.49 -9.23 24.83
CA ARG A 216 -15.34 -10.06 23.96
C ARG A 216 -14.75 -10.28 22.57
N TYR A 217 -14.17 -9.24 21.96
CA TYR A 217 -13.69 -9.29 20.57
C TYR A 217 -12.21 -9.57 20.45
N LEU A 218 -11.46 -9.55 21.57
CA LEU A 218 -10.02 -9.76 21.64
C LEU A 218 -9.22 -8.86 20.68
N THR A 219 -9.73 -7.64 20.46
CA THR A 219 -9.14 -6.64 19.57
C THR A 219 -8.61 -5.44 20.35
N PRO A 220 -7.55 -4.77 19.87
CA PRO A 220 -6.99 -3.58 20.52
C PRO A 220 -7.93 -2.39 20.36
N THR A 221 -8.81 -2.17 21.34
CA THR A 221 -9.89 -1.18 21.29
C THR A 221 -9.40 0.23 21.00
N VAL A 222 -8.52 0.76 21.88
CA VAL A 222 -8.05 2.14 21.78
C VAL A 222 -7.25 2.36 20.49
N SER A 223 -6.39 1.40 20.15
CA SER A 223 -5.58 1.47 18.92
C SER A 223 -6.44 1.50 17.66
N THR A 224 -7.47 0.65 17.60
CA THR A 224 -8.37 0.57 16.43
C THR A 224 -9.19 1.86 16.27
N ILE A 225 -9.79 2.35 17.35
CA ILE A 225 -10.60 3.59 17.33
C ILE A 225 -9.72 4.80 17.02
N ALA A 226 -8.54 4.90 17.64
CA ALA A 226 -7.60 5.99 17.38
C ALA A 226 -7.17 6.00 15.91
N MET A 227 -6.88 4.83 15.31
CA MET A 227 -6.52 4.74 13.90
C MET A 227 -7.65 5.21 12.98
N GLY A 228 -8.89 4.78 13.25
CA GLY A 228 -10.06 5.27 12.51
C GLY A 228 -10.26 6.78 12.65
N GLY A 229 -10.13 7.31 13.87
CA GLY A 229 -10.25 8.76 14.14
C GLY A 229 -9.17 9.59 13.43
N ILE A 230 -7.92 9.14 13.45
CA ILE A 230 -6.81 9.79 12.73
C ILE A 230 -7.06 9.73 11.22
N SER A 231 -7.55 8.60 10.68
CA SER A 231 -7.87 8.46 9.27
C SER A 231 -8.97 9.44 8.84
N ILE A 232 -10.00 9.63 9.65
CA ILE A 232 -11.04 10.64 9.40
C ILE A 232 -10.43 12.06 9.44
N ALA A 233 -9.61 12.37 10.43
CA ALA A 233 -8.98 13.69 10.54
C ALA A 233 -8.10 14.01 9.33
N VAL A 234 -7.27 13.06 8.89
CA VAL A 234 -6.43 13.21 7.69
C VAL A 234 -7.30 13.36 6.43
N TYR A 235 -8.35 12.55 6.28
CA TYR A 235 -9.29 12.65 5.17
C TYR A 235 -9.95 14.04 5.08
N LEU A 236 -10.39 14.58 6.23
CA LEU A 236 -10.98 15.92 6.30
C LEU A 236 -9.94 17.00 5.94
N LEU A 237 -8.73 16.91 6.48
CA LEU A 237 -7.66 17.87 6.16
C LEU A 237 -7.35 17.87 4.65
N MET A 238 -7.24 16.71 4.04
CA MET A 238 -7.01 16.59 2.59
C MET A 238 -8.18 17.12 1.78
N HIS A 239 -9.42 16.85 2.20
CA HIS A 239 -10.62 17.32 1.50
C HIS A 239 -10.75 18.85 1.50
N TYR A 240 -10.40 19.50 2.60
CA TYR A 240 -10.47 20.96 2.72
C TYR A 240 -9.21 21.67 2.21
N SER A 241 -8.18 20.96 1.76
CA SER A 241 -7.06 21.58 1.08
C SER A 241 -7.48 22.13 -0.28
N SER A 242 -6.84 23.20 -0.73
CA SER A 242 -7.15 23.89 -1.99
C SER A 242 -7.03 22.99 -3.23
N ASN A 243 -6.26 21.91 -3.14
CA ASN A 243 -6.08 20.92 -4.20
C ASN A 243 -6.08 19.48 -3.62
N GLY A 244 -7.22 19.11 -3.00
CA GLY A 244 -7.31 17.85 -2.25
C GLY A 244 -6.97 16.59 -3.03
N ILE A 245 -7.34 16.51 -4.33
CA ILE A 245 -7.03 15.35 -5.19
C ILE A 245 -5.50 15.29 -5.45
N GLY A 246 -4.87 16.42 -5.73
CA GLY A 246 -3.41 16.49 -5.93
C GLY A 246 -2.66 16.07 -4.67
N VAL A 247 -3.06 16.58 -3.50
CA VAL A 247 -2.42 16.22 -2.21
C VAL A 247 -2.57 14.73 -1.89
N ILE A 248 -3.68 14.08 -2.28
CA ILE A 248 -3.84 12.62 -2.15
C ILE A 248 -2.83 11.92 -3.05
N GLY A 249 -2.65 12.36 -4.30
CA GLY A 249 -1.65 11.81 -5.23
C GLY A 249 -0.23 11.92 -4.67
N ASP A 250 0.14 13.10 -4.17
CA ASP A 250 1.44 13.35 -3.53
C ASP A 250 1.63 12.49 -2.27
N ALA A 251 0.56 12.27 -1.49
CA ALA A 251 0.61 11.38 -0.33
C ALA A 251 0.88 9.92 -0.73
N VAL A 252 0.34 9.44 -1.86
CA VAL A 252 0.61 8.10 -2.39
C VAL A 252 2.09 7.94 -2.75
N ILE A 253 2.68 8.94 -3.42
CA ILE A 253 4.11 8.95 -3.73
C ILE A 253 4.93 8.95 -2.44
N ALA A 254 4.62 9.85 -1.49
CA ALA A 254 5.29 9.93 -0.20
C ALA A 254 5.24 8.61 0.58
N ILE A 255 4.09 7.91 0.58
CA ILE A 255 3.96 6.58 1.20
C ILE A 255 4.88 5.58 0.47
N GLY A 256 4.94 5.60 -0.86
CA GLY A 256 5.85 4.76 -1.64
C GLY A 256 7.32 4.94 -1.25
N LEU A 257 7.76 6.19 -1.01
CA LEU A 257 9.11 6.49 -0.51
C LEU A 257 9.35 5.87 0.88
N TYR A 258 8.40 5.99 1.79
CA TYR A 258 8.51 5.37 3.13
C TYR A 258 8.53 3.85 3.07
N ILE A 259 7.73 3.24 2.19
CA ILE A 259 7.73 1.79 1.99
C ILE A 259 9.09 1.34 1.45
N ALA A 260 9.64 2.02 0.44
CA ALA A 260 10.97 1.72 -0.09
C ALA A 260 12.04 1.78 1.01
N PHE A 261 11.94 2.78 1.91
CA PHE A 261 12.86 2.94 3.02
C PHE A 261 12.77 1.77 4.01
N TYR A 262 11.58 1.44 4.54
CA TYR A 262 11.48 0.43 5.59
C TYR A 262 11.59 -1.00 5.04
N TYR A 263 11.16 -1.27 3.81
CA TYR A 263 11.41 -2.57 3.16
C TYR A 263 12.90 -2.75 2.88
N GLY A 264 13.60 -1.70 2.46
CA GLY A 264 15.05 -1.72 2.30
C GLY A 264 15.75 -2.05 3.62
N LEU A 265 15.35 -1.38 4.72
CA LEU A 265 15.85 -1.70 6.06
C LEU A 265 15.57 -3.15 6.47
N THR A 266 14.39 -3.68 6.13
CA THR A 266 14.04 -5.08 6.41
C THR A 266 14.96 -6.04 5.66
N GLY A 267 15.31 -5.74 4.40
CA GLY A 267 16.28 -6.50 3.62
C GLY A 267 17.66 -6.51 4.27
N PHE A 268 18.15 -5.36 4.71
CA PHE A 268 19.44 -5.26 5.43
C PHE A 268 19.41 -5.97 6.78
N ALA A 269 18.32 -5.82 7.53
CA ALA A 269 18.12 -6.50 8.81
C ALA A 269 18.09 -8.02 8.64
N CYS A 270 17.47 -8.54 7.58
CA CYS A 270 17.47 -9.95 7.24
C CYS A 270 18.91 -10.47 7.02
N ALA A 271 19.66 -9.83 6.13
CA ALA A 271 21.05 -10.20 5.86
C ALA A 271 21.93 -10.14 7.12
N TRP A 272 21.75 -9.09 7.94
CA TRP A 272 22.48 -8.94 9.19
C TRP A 272 22.11 -10.00 10.24
N TYR A 273 20.83 -10.30 10.41
CA TYR A 273 20.35 -11.29 11.37
C TYR A 273 20.88 -12.69 11.07
N TYR A 274 20.84 -13.10 9.80
CA TYR A 274 21.27 -14.42 9.36
C TYR A 274 22.78 -14.51 9.03
N ARG A 275 23.58 -13.45 9.23
CA ARG A 275 25.00 -13.38 8.82
C ARG A 275 25.86 -14.57 9.26
N ARG A 276 25.53 -15.21 10.39
CA ARG A 276 26.25 -16.38 10.90
C ARG A 276 25.88 -17.68 10.18
N ASN A 277 24.72 -17.72 9.53
CA ASN A 277 24.20 -18.91 8.87
C ASN A 277 24.29 -18.82 7.34
N LEU A 278 24.78 -17.71 6.79
CA LEU A 278 24.83 -17.50 5.33
C LEU A 278 25.73 -18.50 4.62
N THR A 279 26.84 -18.88 5.26
CA THR A 279 27.82 -19.80 4.69
C THR A 279 27.47 -21.30 4.87
N SER A 280 26.40 -21.61 5.60
CA SER A 280 26.03 -23.01 5.87
C SER A 280 25.42 -23.72 4.65
N SER A 281 24.83 -22.98 3.71
CA SER A 281 24.35 -23.51 2.43
C SER A 281 24.23 -22.43 1.37
N ALA A 282 24.36 -22.79 0.09
CA ALA A 282 24.16 -21.87 -1.04
C ALA A 282 22.74 -21.26 -1.02
N ARG A 283 21.73 -22.04 -0.63
CA ARG A 283 20.36 -21.55 -0.48
C ARG A 283 20.26 -20.44 0.56
N ASN A 284 20.91 -20.62 1.72
CA ASN A 284 20.89 -19.60 2.78
C ASN A 284 21.61 -18.33 2.34
N LEU A 285 22.76 -18.46 1.66
CA LEU A 285 23.49 -17.33 1.11
C LEU A 285 22.60 -16.48 0.18
N TRP A 286 21.91 -17.11 -0.77
CA TRP A 286 21.05 -16.41 -1.70
C TRP A 286 19.79 -15.86 -1.04
N MET A 287 19.01 -16.69 -0.33
CA MET A 287 17.68 -16.33 0.17
C MET A 287 17.70 -15.43 1.41
N GLN A 288 18.73 -15.54 2.25
CA GLN A 288 18.84 -14.80 3.51
C GLN A 288 19.89 -13.67 3.46
N GLY A 289 20.79 -13.70 2.47
CA GLY A 289 21.88 -12.73 2.32
C GLY A 289 21.73 -11.89 1.06
N ILE A 290 22.11 -12.46 -0.09
CA ILE A 290 22.29 -11.69 -1.33
C ILE A 290 20.98 -11.05 -1.81
N ILE A 291 19.90 -11.82 -1.95
CA ILE A 291 18.64 -11.30 -2.48
C ILE A 291 18.03 -10.19 -1.58
N PRO A 292 17.90 -10.40 -0.24
CA PRO A 292 17.38 -9.34 0.62
C PRO A 292 18.28 -8.10 0.65
N PHE A 293 19.60 -8.26 0.66
CA PHE A 293 20.52 -7.14 0.67
C PHE A 293 20.50 -6.36 -0.65
N ALA A 294 20.54 -7.04 -1.79
CA ALA A 294 20.45 -6.41 -3.10
C ALA A 294 19.11 -5.71 -3.30
N GLY A 295 18.00 -6.35 -2.89
CA GLY A 295 16.67 -5.72 -2.90
C GLY A 295 16.62 -4.46 -2.05
N GLY A 296 17.22 -4.48 -0.86
CA GLY A 296 17.36 -3.32 0.01
C GLY A 296 18.14 -2.18 -0.65
N LEU A 297 19.26 -2.48 -1.29
CA LEU A 297 20.07 -1.50 -2.02
C LEU A 297 19.29 -0.88 -3.20
N ILE A 298 18.58 -1.69 -3.98
CA ILE A 298 17.78 -1.22 -5.10
C ILE A 298 16.68 -0.27 -4.61
N LEU A 299 15.95 -0.65 -3.56
CA LEU A 299 14.89 0.17 -3.00
C LEU A 299 15.42 1.49 -2.44
N TRP A 300 16.56 1.48 -1.75
CA TRP A 300 17.16 2.70 -1.23
C TRP A 300 17.72 3.61 -2.32
N PHE A 301 18.32 3.02 -3.34
CA PHE A 301 18.81 3.78 -4.49
C PHE A 301 17.66 4.46 -5.25
N LEU A 302 16.61 3.70 -5.59
CA LEU A 302 15.45 4.23 -6.30
C LEU A 302 14.65 5.21 -5.45
N GLY A 303 14.48 4.92 -4.16
CA GLY A 303 13.83 5.83 -3.22
C GLY A 303 14.60 7.16 -3.09
N GLY A 304 15.93 7.10 -2.92
CA GLY A 304 16.77 8.30 -2.87
C GLY A 304 16.75 9.10 -4.17
N TRP A 305 16.76 8.41 -5.31
CA TRP A 305 16.62 9.04 -6.62
C TRP A 305 15.26 9.76 -6.77
N SER A 306 14.18 9.12 -6.35
CA SER A 306 12.84 9.73 -6.39
C SER A 306 12.72 10.93 -5.46
N VAL A 307 13.28 10.85 -4.24
CA VAL A 307 13.36 12.02 -3.34
C VAL A 307 14.05 13.19 -4.01
N TRP A 308 15.15 12.93 -4.74
CA TRP A 308 15.85 13.98 -5.47
C TRP A 308 15.02 14.55 -6.62
N LEU A 309 14.28 13.70 -7.37
CA LEU A 309 13.37 14.15 -8.43
C LEU A 309 12.22 15.00 -7.87
N ASP A 310 11.61 14.59 -6.76
CA ASP A 310 10.48 15.30 -6.14
C ASP A 310 10.94 16.61 -5.46
N TYR A 311 12.24 16.70 -5.11
CA TYR A 311 12.85 17.94 -4.62
C TYR A 311 13.07 18.98 -5.73
N ASP A 312 13.45 18.55 -6.94
CA ASP A 312 13.73 19.42 -8.07
C ASP A 312 12.47 19.62 -8.92
N VAL A 313 11.90 20.83 -8.86
CA VAL A 313 10.66 21.21 -9.57
C VAL A 313 10.74 20.99 -11.09
N ALA A 314 11.95 21.10 -11.68
CA ALA A 314 12.13 20.90 -13.12
C ALA A 314 11.92 19.42 -13.53
N THR A 315 12.06 18.50 -12.59
CA THR A 315 11.97 17.04 -12.81
C THR A 315 10.84 16.37 -12.04
N ALA A 316 10.18 17.11 -11.13
CA ALA A 316 9.10 16.58 -10.30
C ALA A 316 7.90 16.15 -11.15
N ASN A 317 7.43 14.93 -10.89
CA ASN A 317 6.19 14.38 -11.45
C ASN A 317 5.01 14.48 -10.45
N ASP A 318 5.12 15.40 -9.51
CA ASP A 318 4.17 15.59 -8.42
C ASP A 318 2.84 16.17 -8.92
N TYR A 319 1.78 15.85 -8.22
CA TYR A 319 0.44 16.39 -8.50
C TYR A 319 0.28 17.84 -8.04
N THR A 320 1.08 18.26 -7.05
CA THR A 320 1.09 19.65 -6.56
C THR A 320 2.50 20.18 -6.44
N MET A 321 2.63 21.51 -6.61
CA MET A 321 3.85 22.25 -6.38
C MET A 321 3.66 23.21 -5.22
N TRP A 322 4.60 23.21 -4.30
CA TRP A 322 4.55 24.04 -3.10
C TRP A 322 5.66 25.10 -3.17
N THR A 323 5.31 26.35 -2.83
CA THR A 323 6.28 27.42 -2.70
C THR A 323 6.48 27.73 -1.23
N VAL A 324 7.73 27.61 -0.75
CA VAL A 324 8.09 28.01 0.60
C VAL A 324 8.07 29.53 0.70
N PRO A 325 7.18 30.15 1.52
CA PRO A 325 6.86 31.58 1.42
C PRO A 325 8.05 32.53 1.61
N TRP A 326 9.01 32.17 2.46
CA TRP A 326 10.09 33.06 2.89
C TRP A 326 11.29 33.08 1.91
N ILE A 327 11.49 32.03 1.14
CA ILE A 327 12.66 31.87 0.26
C ILE A 327 12.24 31.68 -1.20
N HIS A 328 10.94 31.76 -1.51
CA HIS A 328 10.39 31.52 -2.84
C HIS A 328 10.86 30.21 -3.51
N TRP A 329 11.24 29.25 -2.69
CA TRP A 329 11.71 27.95 -3.14
C TRP A 329 10.51 27.06 -3.49
N GLN A 330 10.50 26.57 -4.72
CA GLN A 330 9.46 25.64 -5.18
C GLN A 330 9.95 24.22 -5.02
N VAL A 331 9.09 23.36 -4.48
CA VAL A 331 9.35 21.94 -4.24
C VAL A 331 8.12 21.12 -4.60
N GLY A 332 8.32 19.88 -4.99
CA GLY A 332 7.21 18.95 -5.25
C GLY A 332 6.41 18.64 -3.99
N GLY A 333 5.09 18.43 -4.20
CA GLY A 333 4.15 18.18 -3.11
C GLY A 333 4.44 16.89 -2.36
N ALA A 334 4.86 15.81 -3.04
CA ALA A 334 5.22 14.55 -2.41
C ALA A 334 6.40 14.70 -1.45
N PHE A 335 7.43 15.48 -1.83
CA PHE A 335 8.54 15.80 -0.94
C PHE A 335 8.07 16.52 0.33
N VAL A 336 7.19 17.53 0.18
CA VAL A 336 6.64 18.28 1.33
C VAL A 336 5.84 17.36 2.25
N VAL A 337 4.96 16.53 1.71
CA VAL A 337 4.17 15.57 2.49
C VAL A 337 5.07 14.59 3.22
N ALA A 338 6.11 14.07 2.55
CA ALA A 338 7.09 13.17 3.17
C ALA A 338 7.82 13.87 4.33
N VAL A 339 8.33 15.09 4.13
CA VAL A 339 9.02 15.84 5.19
C VAL A 339 8.12 16.13 6.38
N ILE A 340 6.87 16.55 6.15
CA ILE A 340 5.90 16.80 7.23
C ILE A 340 5.66 15.52 8.03
N ALA A 341 5.43 14.39 7.35
CA ALA A 341 5.22 13.11 8.00
C ALA A 341 6.45 12.68 8.84
N ALA A 342 7.67 12.88 8.31
CA ALA A 342 8.92 12.63 9.05
C ALA A 342 9.02 13.49 10.30
N LEU A 343 8.75 14.79 10.21
CA LEU A 343 8.80 15.71 11.35
C LEU A 343 7.79 15.34 12.42
N VAL A 344 6.57 14.98 12.03
CA VAL A 344 5.53 14.48 12.97
C VAL A 344 6.01 13.19 13.64
N GLY A 345 6.60 12.26 12.88
CA GLY A 345 7.16 11.02 13.43
C GLY A 345 8.31 11.25 14.41
N ILE A 346 9.22 12.16 14.09
CA ILE A 346 10.34 12.56 14.96
C ILE A 346 9.82 13.22 16.24
N ALA A 347 8.86 14.12 16.13
CA ALA A 347 8.24 14.76 17.28
C ALA A 347 7.56 13.74 18.21
N ALA A 348 6.79 12.81 17.63
CA ALA A 348 6.17 11.70 18.36
C ALA A 348 7.20 10.80 19.05
N TYR A 349 8.32 10.49 18.38
CA TYR A 349 9.42 9.72 18.96
C TYR A 349 10.00 10.41 20.20
N PHE A 350 10.34 11.70 20.14
CA PHE A 350 10.88 12.43 21.28
C PHE A 350 9.85 12.58 22.41
N TYR A 351 8.58 12.84 22.07
CA TYR A 351 7.50 12.86 23.04
C TYR A 351 7.39 11.53 23.80
N CYS A 352 7.36 10.41 23.07
CA CYS A 352 7.30 9.07 23.67
C CYS A 352 8.56 8.74 24.47
N LYS A 353 9.74 9.14 24.03
CA LYS A 353 11.01 8.94 24.74
C LYS A 353 11.02 9.64 26.11
N ILE A 354 10.42 10.82 26.19
CA ILE A 354 10.31 11.58 27.44
C ILE A 354 9.23 10.99 28.35
N ARG A 355 8.06 10.68 27.79
CA ARG A 355 6.89 10.23 28.57
C ARG A 355 6.92 8.75 28.95
N ASN A 356 7.52 7.91 28.10
CA ASN A 356 7.58 6.46 28.25
C ASN A 356 9.04 5.96 28.18
N PRO A 357 9.90 6.33 29.14
CA PRO A 357 11.34 6.05 29.06
C PRO A 357 11.69 4.57 29.20
N ALA A 358 10.77 3.73 29.67
CA ALA A 358 11.04 2.33 29.97
C ALA A 358 11.55 1.54 28.74
N PHE A 359 10.94 1.71 27.57
CA PHE A 359 11.38 1.10 26.32
C PHE A 359 12.81 1.51 25.96
N PHE A 360 13.09 2.79 26.01
CA PHE A 360 14.40 3.37 25.66
C PHE A 360 15.52 3.01 26.64
N LYS A 361 15.16 2.66 27.89
CA LYS A 361 16.06 2.13 28.92
C LYS A 361 16.15 0.60 28.91
N LYS A 362 15.60 -0.07 27.88
CA LYS A 362 15.53 -1.53 27.76
C LYS A 362 14.77 -2.22 28.90
N GLN A 363 13.88 -1.50 29.58
CA GLN A 363 12.99 -2.01 30.63
C GLN A 363 11.67 -2.45 30.01
N THR A 364 11.75 -3.42 29.12
CA THR A 364 10.61 -3.97 28.38
C THR A 364 10.15 -5.30 29.00
N LEU A 365 9.34 -6.05 28.26
CA LEU A 365 8.88 -7.37 28.67
C LEU A 365 10.05 -8.30 28.99
N THR A 366 9.97 -8.97 30.13
CA THR A 366 10.86 -10.07 30.50
C THR A 366 10.11 -11.40 30.29
N ARG A 367 10.82 -12.54 30.34
CA ARG A 367 10.22 -13.87 30.25
C ARG A 367 9.19 -14.18 31.34
N SER A 368 9.24 -13.43 32.47
CA SER A 368 8.33 -13.55 33.60
C SER A 368 7.19 -12.52 33.57
N THR A 369 7.06 -11.71 32.51
CA THR A 369 5.94 -10.78 32.40
C THR A 369 4.66 -11.57 32.08
N GLU A 370 3.64 -11.45 32.93
CA GLU A 370 2.33 -12.08 32.72
C GLU A 370 1.72 -11.60 31.40
N THR A 371 1.05 -12.49 30.70
CA THR A 371 0.31 -12.17 29.49
C THR A 371 -0.81 -11.19 29.85
N LEU A 372 -0.91 -10.08 29.13
CA LEU A 372 -1.97 -9.08 29.29
C LEU A 372 -3.31 -9.59 28.71
N VAL A 373 -3.76 -10.74 29.18
CA VAL A 373 -5.11 -11.20 28.90
C VAL A 373 -6.02 -10.48 29.90
N PRO A 374 -7.04 -9.74 29.45
CA PRO A 374 -7.98 -9.11 30.36
C PRO A 374 -8.66 -10.18 31.18
N ASP A 375 -8.74 -10.00 32.50
CA ASP A 375 -9.57 -10.82 33.35
C ASP A 375 -11.02 -10.68 32.85
N PRO A 376 -11.75 -11.78 32.61
CA PRO A 376 -13.12 -11.72 32.13
C PRO A 376 -14.07 -10.96 33.04
N ASP A 377 -13.68 -10.73 34.30
CA ASP A 377 -14.50 -10.08 35.33
C ASP A 377 -14.15 -8.59 35.56
N THR A 378 -13.21 -7.98 34.82
CA THR A 378 -12.88 -6.55 34.84
C THR A 378 -13.23 -5.84 33.50
#